data_061a17059163b478d319aca9a7eacc63
#
_entry.id   061a17059163b478d319aca9a7eacc63
#
_cell.length_a   1.000
_cell.length_b   1.000
_cell.length_c   1.000
_cell.angle_alpha   90.00
_cell.angle_beta   90.00
_cell.angle_gamma   90.00
#
_symmetry.space_group_name_H-M   'P 1'
#
loop_
_entity.id
_entity.type
_entity.pdbx_description
1 polymer ?
#
loop_
_entity_poly.entity_id
_entity_poly.type
_entity_poly.pdbx_seq_one_letter_code
_entity_poly.pdbx_strand_id
1 'polypeptide(L)'
;MGKRLAMIVTLLVLALLAAPGAKAEGVKRALVMGFDTFQSQPSTTPSSANNVTLMANALSGGSMNLYQLVTHLDDLATTEAFAQAVQEAFDGATDEDINYFYISTHGVWQEGMSNGALQLLLSDGTNEGSITAWEMRRIFDAVPGTKVLLIDACRSGAMLGKGVHGPLENVFQGDDYKVLCSSGGAEESWFWAGETGDGLRSGAGYFSGALVNGITPRGSYGADVNDDGEITLHEMINYLLENHGASTPQVYPEEDDFVLFTYDADSFTGRRREAAMEGISFDSVVLTGDSPRLDFHFTMLRPVQVIYQLVYFGPNGWQFETSQFIYDNAERYGIYGDQPGVLSPGVKERSLSLNELDSDDYGYVLVQILTREQDKLTVQTSRVICVPPSTGDPLMEALVPASFSPETGQELTLVVHHQYPCELTIWVDDAEGNTVRRLTSRRATRPQQLRPLGTTISWNGKLRDGSMAPEGTYRFRIRANIGSEVYELISPTFTLLSPQG
;
A
#
# COMPACT_ATOMS: atom_id res chain seq x y z
N MET A 1 -4.58 79.22 -40.78
CA MET A 1 -5.79 78.58 -40.18
C MET A 1 -5.53 77.07 -40.03
N GLY A 2 -5.10 76.66 -38.86
CA GLY A 2 -4.81 75.27 -38.59
C GLY A 2 -5.64 74.81 -37.39
N LYS A 3 -6.52 73.90 -37.61
CA LYS A 3 -7.29 73.26 -36.55
C LYS A 3 -6.45 72.19 -35.87
N ARG A 4 -6.17 72.35 -34.61
CA ARG A 4 -5.57 71.32 -33.73
C ARG A 4 -6.67 70.34 -33.34
N LEU A 5 -6.50 69.05 -33.72
CA LEU A 5 -7.33 67.94 -33.32
C LEU A 5 -6.79 67.41 -31.97
N ALA A 6 -7.54 67.59 -30.89
CA ALA A 6 -7.22 67.04 -29.58
C ALA A 6 -7.68 65.58 -29.57
N MET A 7 -6.74 64.64 -29.45
CA MET A 7 -6.99 63.20 -29.31
C MET A 7 -7.17 62.92 -27.78
N ILE A 8 -8.39 62.67 -27.38
CA ILE A 8 -8.71 62.19 -26.02
C ILE A 8 -8.39 60.69 -25.97
N VAL A 9 -7.34 60.37 -25.25
CA VAL A 9 -7.02 58.96 -24.92
C VAL A 9 -7.84 58.62 -23.67
N THR A 10 -8.91 57.88 -23.85
CA THR A 10 -9.68 57.33 -22.74
C THR A 10 -8.94 56.09 -22.25
N LEU A 11 -8.27 56.17 -21.11
CA LEU A 11 -7.71 55.03 -20.40
C LEU A 11 -8.89 54.22 -19.79
N LEU A 12 -9.22 53.10 -20.42
CA LEU A 12 -10.11 52.10 -19.79
C LEU A 12 -9.29 51.35 -18.75
N VAL A 13 -9.42 51.70 -17.48
CA VAL A 13 -8.97 50.88 -16.37
C VAL A 13 -10.00 49.80 -16.21
N LEU A 14 -9.71 48.59 -16.76
CA LEU A 14 -10.42 47.37 -16.37
C LEU A 14 -10.03 47.02 -14.94
N ALA A 15 -10.88 47.42 -13.98
CA ALA A 15 -10.86 46.84 -12.67
C ALA A 15 -11.31 45.37 -12.81
N LEU A 16 -10.37 44.45 -12.80
CA LEU A 16 -10.69 43.05 -12.50
C LEU A 16 -11.26 43.03 -11.08
N LEU A 17 -12.58 42.96 -10.98
CA LEU A 17 -13.25 42.48 -9.79
C LEU A 17 -12.87 41.02 -9.63
N ALA A 18 -11.84 40.76 -8.84
CA ALA A 18 -11.59 39.42 -8.35
C ALA A 18 -12.85 38.99 -7.60
N ALA A 19 -13.52 37.96 -8.10
CA ALA A 19 -14.60 37.32 -7.38
C ALA A 19 -14.00 36.78 -6.07
N PRO A 20 -14.59 37.10 -4.90
CA PRO A 20 -14.11 36.55 -3.66
C PRO A 20 -14.42 35.04 -3.67
N GLY A 21 -13.40 34.18 -3.72
CA GLY A 21 -13.53 32.80 -3.34
C GLY A 21 -13.18 31.70 -4.33
N ALA A 22 -12.49 31.94 -5.45
CA ALA A 22 -11.76 30.86 -6.07
C ALA A 22 -10.46 30.66 -5.25
N LYS A 23 -10.43 29.69 -4.32
CA LYS A 23 -9.17 29.19 -3.76
C LYS A 23 -8.30 28.82 -4.96
N ALA A 24 -7.06 29.28 -5.01
CA ALA A 24 -6.14 28.80 -6.01
C ALA A 24 -6.03 27.28 -5.81
N GLU A 25 -6.25 26.51 -6.88
CA GLU A 25 -6.05 25.06 -6.83
C GLU A 25 -4.58 24.82 -6.54
N GLY A 26 -4.28 24.10 -5.44
CA GLY A 26 -2.91 23.83 -5.04
C GLY A 26 -2.16 23.04 -6.10
N VAL A 27 -0.86 23.26 -6.24
CA VAL A 27 -0.04 22.50 -7.19
C VAL A 27 0.45 21.21 -6.54
N LYS A 28 0.77 20.23 -7.38
CA LYS A 28 1.32 18.93 -6.98
C LYS A 28 2.81 18.90 -7.29
N ARG A 29 3.63 18.51 -6.32
CA ARG A 29 5.08 18.28 -6.48
C ARG A 29 5.42 16.87 -6.06
N ALA A 30 6.50 16.31 -6.62
CA ALA A 30 6.94 14.98 -6.24
C ALA A 30 8.47 14.88 -6.11
N LEU A 31 8.90 14.15 -5.07
CA LEU A 31 10.26 13.72 -4.83
C LEU A 31 10.28 12.19 -4.76
N VAL A 32 11.04 11.56 -5.63
CA VAL A 32 11.12 10.09 -5.75
C VAL A 32 12.56 9.65 -5.55
N MET A 33 12.80 8.85 -4.51
CA MET A 33 14.14 8.39 -4.14
C MET A 33 14.25 6.88 -4.13
N GLY A 34 15.44 6.36 -4.44
CA GLY A 34 15.78 4.96 -4.33
C GLY A 34 17.25 4.75 -4.00
N PHE A 35 17.53 3.72 -3.23
CA PHE A 35 18.89 3.34 -2.86
C PHE A 35 19.06 1.83 -3.01
N ASP A 36 20.03 1.42 -3.81
CA ASP A 36 20.32 0.02 -4.14
C ASP A 36 21.69 -0.44 -3.65
N THR A 37 22.64 0.50 -3.49
CA THR A 37 24.04 0.21 -3.20
C THR A 37 24.37 0.50 -1.75
N PHE A 38 24.67 -0.53 -0.96
CA PHE A 38 24.96 -0.43 0.45
C PHE A 38 26.28 -1.12 0.80
N GLN A 39 26.90 -0.73 1.92
CA GLN A 39 28.09 -1.35 2.48
C GLN A 39 27.75 -2.26 3.67
N SER A 40 26.77 -1.87 4.47
CA SER A 40 26.34 -2.57 5.68
C SER A 40 25.24 -3.61 5.43
N GLN A 41 24.54 -3.52 4.29
CA GLN A 41 23.43 -4.40 3.90
C GLN A 41 23.66 -4.95 2.48
N PRO A 42 23.01 -6.07 2.14
CA PRO A 42 23.04 -6.56 0.76
C PRO A 42 22.48 -5.53 -0.23
N SER A 43 23.11 -5.45 -1.41
CA SER A 43 22.58 -4.62 -2.49
C SER A 43 21.20 -5.11 -2.93
N THR A 44 20.28 -4.16 -3.18
CA THR A 44 18.95 -4.43 -3.72
C THR A 44 18.87 -4.23 -5.24
N THR A 45 19.99 -3.98 -5.89
CA THR A 45 20.07 -3.75 -7.35
C THR A 45 19.43 -4.89 -8.16
N PRO A 46 18.51 -4.58 -9.10
CA PRO A 46 18.04 -3.25 -9.53
C PRO A 46 16.69 -2.82 -8.93
N SER A 47 16.33 -3.28 -7.75
CA SER A 47 14.96 -3.16 -7.22
C SER A 47 14.55 -1.70 -7.01
N SER A 48 15.36 -0.93 -6.27
CA SER A 48 15.01 0.48 -5.99
C SER A 48 15.08 1.34 -7.25
N ALA A 49 16.02 1.09 -8.15
CA ALA A 49 16.10 1.77 -9.44
C ALA A 49 14.84 1.53 -10.30
N ASN A 50 14.35 0.28 -10.32
CA ASN A 50 13.12 -0.07 -11.00
C ASN A 50 11.91 0.61 -10.34
N ASN A 51 11.85 0.63 -9.02
CA ASN A 51 10.79 1.27 -8.25
C ASN A 51 10.74 2.78 -8.50
N VAL A 52 11.89 3.45 -8.50
CA VAL A 52 12.01 4.89 -8.84
C VAL A 52 11.48 5.15 -10.24
N THR A 53 11.89 4.33 -11.22
CA THR A 53 11.43 4.46 -12.60
C THR A 53 9.91 4.26 -12.71
N LEU A 54 9.37 3.23 -12.09
CA LEU A 54 7.94 2.93 -12.09
C LEU A 54 7.12 4.05 -11.45
N MET A 55 7.55 4.52 -10.28
CA MET A 55 6.86 5.56 -9.53
C MET A 55 6.94 6.92 -10.24
N ALA A 56 8.11 7.31 -10.75
CA ALA A 56 8.27 8.54 -11.49
C ALA A 56 7.39 8.56 -12.76
N ASN A 57 7.32 7.45 -13.48
CA ASN A 57 6.45 7.32 -14.65
C ASN A 57 4.95 7.39 -14.28
N ALA A 58 4.56 6.75 -13.19
CA ALA A 58 3.18 6.76 -12.71
C ALA A 58 2.75 8.18 -12.30
N LEU A 59 3.57 8.87 -11.53
CA LEU A 59 3.30 10.23 -11.08
C LEU A 59 3.35 11.26 -12.22
N SER A 60 4.20 11.03 -13.24
CA SER A 60 4.26 11.92 -14.43
C SER A 60 3.14 11.68 -15.42
N GLY A 61 2.39 10.58 -15.25
CA GLY A 61 1.34 10.17 -16.19
C GLY A 61 0.01 10.86 -15.95
N GLY A 62 -0.75 11.04 -17.03
CA GLY A 62 -2.15 11.43 -16.98
C GLY A 62 -2.42 12.79 -16.36
N SER A 63 -3.46 12.84 -15.54
CA SER A 63 -4.01 14.06 -14.94
C SER A 63 -3.41 14.42 -13.58
N MET A 64 -2.29 13.81 -13.19
CA MET A 64 -1.57 14.25 -11.99
C MET A 64 -1.10 15.70 -12.10
N ASN A 65 -0.75 16.15 -13.31
CA ASN A 65 -0.36 17.53 -13.60
C ASN A 65 0.69 18.07 -12.63
N LEU A 66 1.76 17.26 -12.40
CA LEU A 66 2.82 17.67 -11.49
C LEU A 66 3.46 18.98 -11.95
N TYR A 67 3.58 19.94 -11.05
CA TYR A 67 4.36 21.14 -11.23
C TYR A 67 5.87 20.82 -11.30
N GLN A 68 6.32 19.89 -10.47
CA GLN A 68 7.72 19.49 -10.37
C GLN A 68 7.83 18.00 -9.99
N LEU A 69 8.76 17.30 -10.60
CA LEU A 69 9.21 15.96 -10.23
C LEU A 69 10.73 15.93 -10.13
N VAL A 70 11.25 15.57 -8.97
CA VAL A 70 12.67 15.36 -8.71
C VAL A 70 12.92 13.89 -8.40
N THR A 71 14.00 13.33 -8.94
CA THR A 71 14.38 11.93 -8.71
C THR A 71 15.82 11.82 -8.23
N HIS A 72 16.06 10.94 -7.25
CA HIS A 72 17.38 10.59 -6.74
C HIS A 72 17.58 9.07 -6.74
N LEU A 73 18.77 8.62 -7.13
CA LEU A 73 19.15 7.22 -7.12
C LEU A 73 20.61 7.09 -6.72
N ASP A 74 20.90 6.48 -5.57
CA ASP A 74 22.27 6.27 -5.03
C ASP A 74 23.16 7.52 -5.09
N ASP A 75 22.63 8.67 -4.69
CA ASP A 75 23.34 9.97 -4.78
C ASP A 75 23.25 10.82 -3.51
N LEU A 76 22.66 10.30 -2.43
CA LEU A 76 22.46 10.98 -1.16
C LEU A 76 22.85 10.07 0.02
N ALA A 77 23.92 10.40 0.74
CA ALA A 77 24.40 9.57 1.85
C ALA A 77 24.27 10.22 3.24
N THR A 78 23.73 11.43 3.34
CA THR A 78 23.62 12.13 4.63
C THR A 78 22.25 12.73 4.88
N THR A 79 21.88 12.94 6.16
CA THR A 79 20.64 13.62 6.54
C THR A 79 20.59 15.05 5.99
N GLU A 80 21.71 15.75 5.89
CA GLU A 80 21.78 17.10 5.34
C GLU A 80 21.49 17.11 3.84
N ALA A 81 22.06 16.16 3.08
CA ALA A 81 21.80 16.02 1.65
C ALA A 81 20.32 15.65 1.40
N PHE A 82 19.75 14.76 2.23
CA PHE A 82 18.33 14.44 2.19
C PHE A 82 17.47 15.68 2.46
N ALA A 83 17.76 16.46 3.49
CA ALA A 83 17.03 17.68 3.81
C ALA A 83 17.10 18.72 2.69
N GLN A 84 18.27 18.85 2.06
CA GLN A 84 18.46 19.74 0.89
C GLN A 84 17.60 19.27 -0.30
N ALA A 85 17.58 17.96 -0.60
CA ALA A 85 16.76 17.41 -1.69
C ALA A 85 15.27 17.63 -1.45
N VAL A 86 14.78 17.48 -0.20
CA VAL A 86 13.40 17.79 0.18
C VAL A 86 13.11 19.28 -0.01
N GLN A 87 14.02 20.17 0.44
CA GLN A 87 13.85 21.60 0.26
C GLN A 87 13.81 22.01 -1.21
N GLU A 88 14.70 21.47 -2.04
CA GLU A 88 14.75 21.77 -3.48
C GLU A 88 13.50 21.24 -4.23
N ALA A 89 13.02 20.05 -3.88
CA ALA A 89 11.85 19.47 -4.51
C ALA A 89 10.54 20.21 -4.17
N PHE A 90 10.46 20.79 -2.97
CA PHE A 90 9.24 21.43 -2.48
C PHE A 90 9.42 22.96 -2.28
N ASP A 91 10.44 23.54 -2.92
CA ASP A 91 10.65 25.00 -2.87
C ASP A 91 9.42 25.75 -3.40
N GLY A 92 9.02 26.77 -2.66
CA GLY A 92 7.84 27.57 -2.96
C GLY A 92 6.50 26.84 -2.75
N ALA A 93 6.45 25.73 -2.02
CA ALA A 93 5.20 25.09 -1.63
C ALA A 93 4.36 26.01 -0.72
N THR A 94 3.04 25.88 -0.82
CA THR A 94 2.03 26.62 -0.02
C THR A 94 1.13 25.64 0.74
N ASP A 95 0.29 26.15 1.63
CA ASP A 95 -0.62 25.31 2.44
C ASP A 95 -1.70 24.60 1.61
N GLU A 96 -1.95 25.04 0.37
CA GLU A 96 -2.89 24.42 -0.55
C GLU A 96 -2.27 23.31 -1.40
N ASP A 97 -0.93 23.14 -1.39
CA ASP A 97 -0.22 22.23 -2.25
C ASP A 97 -0.22 20.79 -1.73
N ILE A 98 -0.02 19.83 -2.65
CA ILE A 98 0.16 18.41 -2.33
C ILE A 98 1.58 18.00 -2.72
N ASN A 99 2.35 17.53 -1.73
CA ASN A 99 3.76 17.19 -1.88
C ASN A 99 3.94 15.68 -1.72
N TYR A 100 4.18 14.98 -2.83
CA TYR A 100 4.42 13.54 -2.85
C TYR A 100 5.89 13.23 -2.58
N PHE A 101 6.12 12.36 -1.63
CA PHE A 101 7.44 11.80 -1.36
C PHE A 101 7.36 10.28 -1.48
N TYR A 102 8.24 9.70 -2.26
CA TYR A 102 8.42 8.26 -2.37
C TYR A 102 9.87 7.90 -2.08
N ILE A 103 10.07 6.82 -1.31
CA ILE A 103 11.40 6.25 -1.05
C ILE A 103 11.35 4.73 -1.11
N SER A 104 12.37 4.13 -1.77
CA SER A 104 12.63 2.69 -1.78
C SER A 104 14.04 2.42 -1.26
N THR A 105 14.14 1.77 -0.10
CA THR A 105 15.43 1.53 0.58
C THR A 105 15.32 0.46 1.67
N HIS A 106 16.43 0.13 2.33
CA HIS A 106 16.43 -0.67 3.56
C HIS A 106 15.87 0.12 4.75
N GLY A 107 15.00 -0.54 5.53
CA GLY A 107 14.51 -0.06 6.81
C GLY A 107 15.07 -0.88 7.97
N VAL A 108 15.56 -0.23 9.01
CA VAL A 108 16.16 -0.86 10.20
C VAL A 108 15.42 -0.39 11.45
N TRP A 109 14.77 -1.32 12.11
CA TRP A 109 14.12 -1.11 13.40
C TRP A 109 14.07 -2.43 14.17
N GLN A 110 14.15 -2.37 15.47
CA GLN A 110 14.05 -3.54 16.35
C GLN A 110 12.96 -3.32 17.39
N GLU A 111 12.25 -4.38 17.75
CA GLU A 111 11.25 -4.34 18.80
C GLU A 111 11.88 -3.89 20.13
N GLY A 112 11.18 -3.00 20.85
CA GLY A 112 11.66 -2.35 22.05
C GLY A 112 12.40 -1.02 21.81
N MET A 113 12.74 -0.68 20.56
CA MET A 113 13.16 0.67 20.20
C MET A 113 11.95 1.59 20.08
N SER A 114 12.16 2.89 20.28
CA SER A 114 11.11 3.86 19.93
C SER A 114 10.83 3.81 18.43
N ASN A 115 9.58 4.01 18.04
CA ASN A 115 9.17 4.01 16.63
C ASN A 115 9.81 5.13 15.81
N GLY A 116 10.13 6.25 16.45
CA GLY A 116 10.89 7.34 15.82
C GLY A 116 12.35 7.02 15.54
N ALA A 117 12.89 5.94 16.09
CA ALA A 117 14.25 5.46 15.84
C ALA A 117 14.36 4.52 14.62
N LEU A 118 13.25 4.22 13.91
CA LEU A 118 13.34 3.57 12.61
C LEU A 118 14.28 4.35 11.71
N GLN A 119 15.26 3.67 11.14
CA GLN A 119 16.24 4.22 10.20
C GLN A 119 15.91 3.77 8.78
N LEU A 120 15.88 4.70 7.85
CA LEU A 120 15.93 4.44 6.41
C LEU A 120 17.36 4.68 5.95
N LEU A 121 17.97 3.70 5.27
CA LEU A 121 19.34 3.81 4.81
C LEU A 121 19.42 4.72 3.58
N LEU A 122 20.50 5.50 3.53
CA LEU A 122 20.83 6.40 2.43
C LEU A 122 22.18 5.98 1.83
N SER A 123 22.40 6.24 0.55
CA SER A 123 23.64 5.91 -0.13
C SER A 123 23.93 6.90 -1.28
N ASP A 124 25.21 7.20 -1.49
CA ASP A 124 25.70 7.88 -2.70
C ASP A 124 26.45 6.93 -3.65
N GLY A 125 26.24 5.62 -3.46
CA GLY A 125 26.95 4.57 -4.21
C GLY A 125 28.34 4.26 -3.66
N THR A 126 28.88 5.09 -2.76
CA THR A 126 30.22 4.93 -2.15
C THR A 126 30.14 5.03 -0.63
N ASN A 127 29.42 5.99 -0.12
CA ASN A 127 29.20 6.21 1.30
C ASN A 127 27.77 5.81 1.66
N GLU A 128 27.59 5.37 2.90
CA GLU A 128 26.31 5.00 3.47
C GLU A 128 26.01 5.85 4.68
N GLY A 129 24.75 6.26 4.82
CA GLY A 129 24.22 6.94 5.98
C GLY A 129 22.81 6.47 6.27
N SER A 130 22.11 7.20 7.09
CA SER A 130 20.72 6.91 7.42
C SER A 130 19.97 8.16 7.84
N ILE A 131 18.64 8.10 7.78
CA ILE A 131 17.75 9.09 8.35
C ILE A 131 16.74 8.40 9.26
N THR A 132 16.54 8.91 10.45
CA THR A 132 15.53 8.39 11.37
C THR A 132 14.13 8.92 11.04
N ALA A 133 13.08 8.22 11.44
CA ALA A 133 11.70 8.67 11.28
C ALA A 133 11.48 10.04 11.96
N TRP A 134 12.11 10.30 13.12
CA TRP A 134 12.06 11.61 13.78
C TRP A 134 12.74 12.74 12.99
N GLU A 135 13.87 12.45 12.34
CA GLU A 135 14.55 13.43 11.49
C GLU A 135 13.73 13.72 10.25
N MET A 136 13.16 12.68 9.61
CA MET A 136 12.22 12.84 8.50
C MET A 136 11.04 13.72 8.90
N ARG A 137 10.38 13.41 10.02
CA ARG A 137 9.27 14.21 10.51
C ARG A 137 9.65 15.68 10.63
N ARG A 138 10.77 16.00 11.28
CA ARG A 138 11.25 17.36 11.46
C ARG A 138 11.55 18.08 10.14
N ILE A 139 12.04 17.37 9.14
CA ILE A 139 12.31 17.92 7.80
C ILE A 139 10.99 18.23 7.09
N PHE A 140 10.04 17.28 7.11
CA PHE A 140 8.76 17.46 6.44
C PHE A 140 7.82 18.43 7.16
N ASP A 141 7.96 18.66 8.47
CA ASP A 141 7.21 19.71 9.19
C ASP A 141 7.52 21.12 8.67
N ALA A 142 8.66 21.31 8.00
CA ALA A 142 9.01 22.58 7.37
C ALA A 142 8.43 22.74 5.96
N VAL A 143 7.79 21.70 5.39
CA VAL A 143 7.16 21.73 4.06
C VAL A 143 5.68 22.09 4.24
N PRO A 144 5.21 23.23 3.69
CA PRO A 144 3.79 23.58 3.72
C PRO A 144 2.91 22.61 2.92
N GLY A 145 1.61 22.62 3.19
CA GLY A 145 0.63 21.81 2.46
C GLY A 145 0.60 20.33 2.89
N THR A 146 -0.15 19.53 2.15
CA THR A 146 -0.33 18.10 2.44
C THR A 146 0.90 17.30 2.00
N LYS A 147 1.45 16.51 2.92
CA LYS A 147 2.57 15.58 2.68
C LYS A 147 2.03 14.17 2.46
N VAL A 148 2.20 13.65 1.25
CA VAL A 148 1.90 12.25 0.90
C VAL A 148 3.20 11.46 0.92
N LEU A 149 3.39 10.62 1.94
CA LEU A 149 4.61 9.83 2.13
C LEU A 149 4.36 8.36 1.72
N LEU A 150 5.08 7.88 0.72
CA LEU A 150 5.00 6.52 0.18
C LEU A 150 6.32 5.81 0.48
N ILE A 151 6.35 4.93 1.50
CA ILE A 151 7.58 4.37 2.06
C ILE A 151 7.67 2.87 1.74
N ASP A 152 8.56 2.49 0.83
CA ASP A 152 8.87 1.10 0.52
C ASP A 152 10.17 0.68 1.20
N ALA A 153 10.04 0.22 2.43
CA ALA A 153 11.16 -0.22 3.25
C ALA A 153 10.71 -1.25 4.29
N CYS A 154 11.62 -2.16 4.65
CA CYS A 154 11.40 -3.09 5.76
C CYS A 154 11.02 -2.33 7.03
N ARG A 155 10.06 -2.87 7.79
CA ARG A 155 9.63 -2.33 9.11
C ARG A 155 9.06 -0.93 9.08
N SER A 156 8.73 -0.39 7.89
CA SER A 156 8.27 0.99 7.71
C SER A 156 7.01 1.32 8.54
N GLY A 157 6.12 0.35 8.79
CA GLY A 157 4.96 0.53 9.66
C GLY A 157 5.29 0.87 11.11
N ALA A 158 6.54 0.63 11.58
CA ALA A 158 6.95 1.03 12.91
C ALA A 158 6.84 2.55 13.11
N MET A 159 7.07 3.37 12.07
CA MET A 159 6.92 4.82 12.15
C MET A 159 5.47 5.25 12.39
N LEU A 160 4.52 4.41 12.02
CA LEU A 160 3.09 4.61 12.28
C LEU A 160 2.61 3.94 13.58
N GLY A 161 3.51 3.24 14.29
CA GLY A 161 3.16 2.42 15.45
C GLY A 161 2.31 1.19 15.11
N LYS A 162 2.35 0.72 13.85
CA LYS A 162 1.52 -0.36 13.32
C LYS A 162 2.34 -1.59 12.94
N GLY A 163 1.71 -2.79 13.06
CA GLY A 163 2.40 -4.06 12.78
C GLY A 163 3.53 -4.36 13.76
N VAL A 164 3.35 -4.01 15.04
CA VAL A 164 4.29 -4.20 16.16
C VAL A 164 3.62 -5.02 17.27
N HIS A 165 4.39 -5.49 18.26
CA HIS A 165 3.86 -6.32 19.34
C HIS A 165 2.83 -5.60 20.21
N GLY A 166 2.97 -4.32 20.44
CA GLY A 166 2.04 -3.50 21.20
C GLY A 166 1.79 -2.16 20.53
N PRO A 167 0.77 -1.40 20.97
CA PRO A 167 0.49 -0.10 20.40
C PRO A 167 1.62 0.89 20.69
N LEU A 168 2.10 1.55 19.64
CA LEU A 168 3.06 2.64 19.69
C LEU A 168 2.43 3.89 19.07
N GLU A 169 2.94 5.06 19.45
CA GLU A 169 2.49 6.31 18.86
C GLU A 169 2.95 6.45 17.41
N ASN A 170 2.11 7.05 16.57
CA ASN A 170 2.46 7.40 15.21
C ASN A 170 3.42 8.62 15.20
N VAL A 171 4.53 8.53 14.49
CA VAL A 171 5.48 9.65 14.31
C VAL A 171 4.89 10.75 13.44
N PHE A 172 4.07 10.41 12.45
CA PHE A 172 3.51 11.34 11.45
C PHE A 172 2.06 11.72 11.74
N GLN A 173 1.75 12.00 13.01
CA GLN A 173 0.43 12.53 13.37
C GLN A 173 0.20 13.92 12.78
N GLY A 174 -1.04 14.21 12.37
CA GLY A 174 -1.48 15.50 11.83
C GLY A 174 -2.31 15.31 10.55
N ASP A 175 -3.25 16.23 10.32
CA ASP A 175 -4.17 16.16 9.17
C ASP A 175 -3.44 16.37 7.83
N ASP A 176 -2.29 17.00 7.88
CA ASP A 176 -1.43 17.32 6.74
C ASP A 176 -0.50 16.17 6.32
N TYR A 177 -0.56 15.03 7.02
CA TYR A 177 0.17 13.81 6.65
C TYR A 177 -0.76 12.72 6.13
N LYS A 178 -0.39 12.14 4.98
CA LYS A 178 -0.99 10.95 4.38
C LYS A 178 0.15 9.98 4.12
N VAL A 179 0.17 8.86 4.82
CA VAL A 179 1.33 7.96 4.81
C VAL A 179 0.92 6.55 4.42
N LEU A 180 1.62 5.98 3.45
CA LEU A 180 1.52 4.56 3.06
C LEU A 180 2.89 3.90 3.25
N CYS A 181 2.94 2.85 4.04
CA CYS A 181 4.12 2.04 4.30
C CYS A 181 3.96 0.64 3.70
N SER A 182 5.03 0.08 3.18
CA SER A 182 5.01 -1.23 2.50
C SER A 182 4.86 -2.42 3.45
N SER A 183 5.18 -2.25 4.73
CA SER A 183 5.22 -3.36 5.69
C SER A 183 4.81 -2.94 7.08
N GLY A 184 4.39 -3.89 7.92
CA GLY A 184 4.27 -3.69 9.37
C GLY A 184 5.62 -3.47 10.04
N GLY A 185 5.61 -2.96 11.29
CA GLY A 185 6.84 -2.63 12.01
C GLY A 185 7.72 -3.83 12.36
N ALA A 186 7.17 -5.04 12.36
CA ALA A 186 7.92 -6.28 12.57
C ALA A 186 8.10 -7.10 11.29
N GLU A 187 7.75 -6.54 10.13
CA GLU A 187 7.78 -7.23 8.83
C GLU A 187 8.90 -6.68 7.94
N GLU A 188 9.40 -7.53 7.06
CA GLU A 188 10.24 -7.12 5.94
C GLU A 188 9.39 -6.72 4.76
N SER A 189 9.80 -5.69 4.01
CA SER A 189 9.28 -5.40 2.69
C SER A 189 10.02 -6.26 1.66
N TRP A 190 9.29 -6.84 0.74
CA TRP A 190 9.83 -7.79 -0.22
C TRP A 190 9.85 -7.19 -1.62
N PHE A 191 10.88 -7.54 -2.35
CA PHE A 191 10.94 -7.28 -3.79
C PHE A 191 10.99 -8.61 -4.54
N TRP A 192 10.47 -8.59 -5.76
CA TRP A 192 10.53 -9.75 -6.62
C TRP A 192 11.88 -9.78 -7.33
N ALA A 193 12.74 -10.68 -6.90
CA ALA A 193 13.98 -11.01 -7.57
C ALA A 193 13.94 -12.52 -7.83
N GLY A 194 13.68 -12.91 -9.07
CA GLY A 194 13.65 -14.32 -9.43
C GLY A 194 14.17 -14.52 -10.84
N GLU A 195 14.89 -15.62 -11.04
CA GLU A 195 15.09 -16.19 -12.35
C GLU A 195 13.91 -17.11 -12.62
N THR A 196 13.10 -16.79 -13.62
CA THR A 196 12.30 -17.83 -14.28
C THR A 196 13.27 -18.78 -14.96
N GLY A 197 12.87 -20.05 -15.16
CA GLY A 197 13.73 -21.08 -15.79
C GLY A 197 14.27 -20.71 -17.17
N ASP A 198 13.83 -19.60 -17.75
CA ASP A 198 14.27 -19.01 -19.02
C ASP A 198 15.14 -17.73 -18.84
N GLY A 199 15.59 -17.46 -17.61
CA GLY A 199 16.52 -16.38 -17.32
C GLY A 199 15.88 -14.98 -17.19
N LEU A 200 14.55 -14.88 -17.13
CA LEU A 200 13.89 -13.61 -16.89
C LEU A 200 14.12 -13.15 -15.45
N ARG A 201 14.46 -11.88 -15.30
CA ARG A 201 14.63 -11.21 -14.02
C ARG A 201 13.70 -10.03 -13.92
N SER A 202 13.04 -9.90 -12.80
CA SER A 202 12.39 -8.67 -12.37
C SER A 202 12.98 -8.28 -11.01
N GLY A 203 13.05 -7.00 -10.73
CA GLY A 203 13.56 -6.50 -9.49
C GLY A 203 12.76 -5.26 -9.11
N ALA A 204 11.45 -5.42 -8.91
CA ALA A 204 10.61 -4.35 -8.38
C ALA A 204 10.06 -4.79 -7.03
N GLY A 205 9.84 -3.84 -6.12
CA GLY A 205 9.16 -4.09 -4.84
C GLY A 205 7.73 -4.54 -5.08
N TYR A 206 7.24 -5.48 -4.29
CA TYR A 206 5.84 -5.91 -4.38
C TYR A 206 4.88 -4.77 -4.07
N PHE A 207 5.18 -3.96 -3.04
CA PHE A 207 4.39 -2.79 -2.67
C PHE A 207 4.38 -1.75 -3.81
N SER A 208 5.54 -1.35 -4.28
CA SER A 208 5.68 -0.36 -5.36
C SER A 208 5.03 -0.84 -6.66
N GLY A 209 5.19 -2.13 -6.99
CA GLY A 209 4.52 -2.74 -8.13
C GLY A 209 3.00 -2.73 -7.99
N ALA A 210 2.46 -3.06 -6.82
CA ALA A 210 1.01 -3.03 -6.57
C ALA A 210 0.47 -1.59 -6.59
N LEU A 211 1.16 -0.64 -5.95
CA LEU A 211 0.78 0.78 -5.97
C LEU A 211 0.67 1.30 -7.42
N VAL A 212 1.71 1.06 -8.22
CA VAL A 212 1.72 1.47 -9.64
C VAL A 212 0.64 0.75 -10.44
N ASN A 213 0.38 -0.53 -10.16
CA ASN A 213 -0.69 -1.27 -10.83
C ASN A 213 -2.08 -0.70 -10.49
N GLY A 214 -2.31 -0.28 -9.24
CA GLY A 214 -3.54 0.35 -8.80
C GLY A 214 -3.84 1.65 -9.54
N ILE A 215 -2.80 2.41 -9.88
CA ILE A 215 -2.88 3.69 -10.57
C ILE A 215 -2.57 3.61 -12.08
N THR A 216 -2.36 2.41 -12.61
CA THR A 216 -2.13 2.22 -14.06
C THR A 216 -3.40 1.63 -14.68
N PRO A 217 -3.96 2.27 -15.71
CA PRO A 217 -5.20 1.79 -16.32
C PRO A 217 -4.96 0.45 -17.05
N ARG A 218 -5.79 -0.54 -16.70
CA ARG A 218 -5.84 -1.86 -17.34
C ARG A 218 -7.28 -2.26 -17.65
N GLY A 219 -8.02 -1.31 -18.26
CA GLY A 219 -9.48 -1.46 -18.45
C GLY A 219 -10.29 -0.63 -17.44
N SER A 220 -9.91 -0.65 -16.19
CA SER A 220 -10.22 0.28 -15.12
C SER A 220 -8.95 0.57 -14.34
N TYR A 221 -8.89 1.61 -13.53
CA TYR A 221 -7.85 1.75 -12.54
C TYR A 221 -8.14 0.77 -11.42
N GLY A 222 -7.21 -0.13 -11.14
CA GLY A 222 -7.48 -1.22 -10.19
C GLY A 222 -7.84 -0.77 -8.79
N ALA A 223 -7.38 0.41 -8.37
CA ALA A 223 -7.68 0.98 -7.06
C ALA A 223 -8.90 1.93 -7.06
N ASP A 224 -9.37 2.41 -8.21
CA ASP A 224 -10.59 3.21 -8.35
C ASP A 224 -11.78 2.26 -8.37
N VAL A 225 -12.40 2.06 -7.21
CA VAL A 225 -13.46 1.06 -7.00
C VAL A 225 -14.82 1.56 -7.49
N ASN A 226 -15.02 2.88 -7.47
CA ASN A 226 -16.28 3.52 -7.80
C ASN A 226 -16.32 4.09 -9.25
N ASP A 227 -15.20 3.98 -10.00
CA ASP A 227 -15.01 4.46 -11.37
C ASP A 227 -15.27 5.98 -11.53
N ASP A 228 -14.95 6.78 -10.50
CA ASP A 228 -15.14 8.25 -10.55
C ASP A 228 -13.94 9.03 -11.10
N GLY A 229 -12.83 8.35 -11.36
CA GLY A 229 -11.58 8.92 -11.89
C GLY A 229 -10.66 9.48 -10.81
N GLU A 230 -10.98 9.27 -9.54
CA GLU A 230 -10.16 9.61 -8.39
C GLU A 230 -9.79 8.33 -7.63
N ILE A 231 -8.63 8.28 -7.03
CA ILE A 231 -8.26 7.22 -6.11
C ILE A 231 -7.97 7.86 -4.76
N THR A 232 -8.80 7.56 -3.79
CA THR A 232 -8.65 8.01 -2.42
C THR A 232 -7.60 7.19 -1.67
N LEU A 233 -7.13 7.70 -0.53
CA LEU A 233 -6.22 6.98 0.37
C LEU A 233 -6.87 5.67 0.84
N HIS A 234 -8.17 5.71 1.13
CA HIS A 234 -8.94 4.55 1.56
C HIS A 234 -9.04 3.48 0.46
N GLU A 235 -9.34 3.85 -0.77
CA GLU A 235 -9.37 2.92 -1.90
C GLU A 235 -8.01 2.30 -2.17
N MET A 236 -6.95 3.13 -2.16
CA MET A 236 -5.60 2.64 -2.38
C MET A 236 -5.16 1.63 -1.30
N ILE A 237 -5.40 1.89 -0.02
CA ILE A 237 -5.00 0.93 1.01
C ILE A 237 -5.77 -0.39 0.89
N ASN A 238 -7.07 -0.33 0.59
CA ASN A 238 -7.86 -1.54 0.38
C ASN A 238 -7.35 -2.35 -0.82
N TYR A 239 -7.04 -1.68 -1.93
CA TYR A 239 -6.43 -2.32 -3.08
C TYR A 239 -5.07 -2.96 -2.73
N LEU A 240 -4.21 -2.22 -2.03
CA LEU A 240 -2.90 -2.74 -1.60
C LEU A 240 -3.03 -3.96 -0.68
N LEU A 241 -3.97 -3.95 0.25
CA LEU A 241 -4.21 -5.08 1.15
C LEU A 241 -4.65 -6.36 0.43
N GLU A 242 -5.06 -6.24 -0.81
CA GLU A 242 -5.45 -7.37 -1.64
C GLU A 242 -4.42 -7.75 -2.70
N ASN A 243 -3.55 -6.83 -3.11
CA ASN A 243 -2.73 -6.97 -4.30
C ASN A 243 -1.20 -6.82 -4.09
N HIS A 244 -0.72 -6.72 -2.84
CA HIS A 244 0.71 -6.60 -2.56
C HIS A 244 1.38 -7.97 -2.34
N GLY A 245 2.60 -7.96 -1.85
CA GLY A 245 3.34 -9.17 -1.49
C GLY A 245 3.00 -9.73 -0.11
N ALA A 246 3.95 -10.39 0.53
CA ALA A 246 3.78 -11.06 1.81
C ALA A 246 3.69 -10.11 3.01
N SER A 247 4.26 -8.92 2.93
CA SER A 247 4.16 -7.92 3.99
C SER A 247 2.77 -7.26 4.04
N THR A 248 2.45 -6.61 5.15
CA THR A 248 1.16 -5.95 5.35
C THR A 248 1.33 -4.45 5.21
N PRO A 249 0.86 -3.81 4.12
CA PRO A 249 0.87 -2.36 4.01
C PRO A 249 0.16 -1.69 5.18
N GLN A 250 0.71 -0.57 5.60
CA GLN A 250 0.15 0.24 6.68
C GLN A 250 -0.18 1.62 6.15
N VAL A 251 -1.19 2.25 6.72
CA VAL A 251 -1.69 3.56 6.27
C VAL A 251 -1.95 4.48 7.44
N TYR A 252 -1.82 5.78 7.19
CA TYR A 252 -2.28 6.83 8.09
C TYR A 252 -2.74 8.06 7.29
N PRO A 253 -3.93 8.62 7.57
CA PRO A 253 -5.01 8.04 8.39
C PRO A 253 -5.63 6.80 7.73
N GLU A 254 -6.29 5.89 8.49
CA GLU A 254 -6.77 4.62 7.94
C GLU A 254 -8.05 4.75 7.11
N GLU A 255 -8.99 5.56 7.55
CA GLU A 255 -10.24 5.83 6.85
C GLU A 255 -10.27 7.29 6.40
N ASP A 256 -9.59 7.60 5.30
CA ASP A 256 -9.49 8.96 4.77
C ASP A 256 -9.81 8.97 3.28
N ASP A 257 -10.78 9.80 2.91
CA ASP A 257 -11.21 10.02 1.52
C ASP A 257 -10.34 11.08 0.82
N PHE A 258 -9.13 11.37 1.34
CA PHE A 258 -8.17 12.23 0.65
C PHE A 258 -7.82 11.65 -0.71
N VAL A 259 -7.99 12.45 -1.76
CA VAL A 259 -7.70 12.04 -3.14
C VAL A 259 -6.19 11.98 -3.34
N LEU A 260 -5.64 10.75 -3.41
CA LEU A 260 -4.23 10.52 -3.69
C LEU A 260 -3.86 10.74 -5.14
N PHE A 261 -4.68 10.24 -6.06
CA PHE A 261 -4.42 10.28 -7.49
C PHE A 261 -5.69 10.65 -8.25
N THR A 262 -5.52 11.43 -9.31
CA THR A 262 -6.61 11.81 -10.22
C THR A 262 -6.29 11.36 -11.63
N TYR A 263 -7.30 10.97 -12.37
CA TYR A 263 -7.18 10.50 -13.75
C TYR A 263 -8.07 11.26 -14.68
N ASP A 264 -7.59 11.38 -15.92
CA ASP A 264 -8.40 11.87 -17.01
C ASP A 264 -9.20 10.68 -17.58
N ALA A 265 -10.54 10.77 -17.53
CA ALA A 265 -11.43 9.74 -18.06
C ALA A 265 -11.16 9.47 -19.57
N ASP A 266 -10.71 10.46 -20.33
CA ASP A 266 -10.34 10.30 -21.74
C ASP A 266 -9.04 9.48 -21.94
N SER A 267 -8.19 9.35 -20.91
CA SER A 267 -6.98 8.53 -20.98
C SER A 267 -7.29 7.02 -21.00
N PHE A 268 -8.49 6.60 -20.66
CA PHE A 268 -8.93 5.20 -20.69
C PHE A 268 -9.02 4.59 -22.10
N THR A 269 -9.48 5.36 -23.08
CA THR A 269 -9.88 4.79 -24.37
C THR A 269 -8.71 4.22 -25.20
N GLY A 270 -7.48 4.73 -25.00
CA GLY A 270 -6.27 4.24 -25.67
C GLY A 270 -5.62 3.03 -24.97
N ARG A 271 -5.59 3.04 -23.66
CA ARG A 271 -4.83 2.06 -22.83
C ARG A 271 -5.61 0.79 -22.53
N ARG A 272 -6.95 0.80 -22.57
CA ARG A 272 -7.79 -0.40 -22.50
C ARG A 272 -7.39 -1.48 -23.51
N ARG A 273 -6.84 -1.08 -24.66
CA ARG A 273 -6.35 -2.00 -25.69
C ARG A 273 -5.02 -2.67 -25.34
N GLU A 274 -4.31 -2.15 -24.37
CA GLU A 274 -3.01 -2.66 -23.94
C GLU A 274 -3.10 -3.64 -22.78
N ALA A 275 -4.21 -3.67 -22.04
CA ALA A 275 -4.43 -4.62 -20.97
C ALA A 275 -4.39 -6.05 -21.51
N ALA A 276 -3.69 -6.94 -20.80
CA ALA A 276 -3.61 -8.35 -21.15
C ALA A 276 -4.80 -9.14 -20.61
N MET A 277 -5.24 -8.80 -19.41
CA MET A 277 -6.37 -9.43 -18.71
C MET A 277 -7.10 -8.45 -17.80
N GLU A 278 -8.30 -8.83 -17.38
CA GLU A 278 -9.13 -8.09 -16.42
C GLU A 278 -9.99 -9.05 -15.60
N GLY A 279 -10.69 -8.52 -14.58
CA GLY A 279 -11.69 -9.27 -13.82
C GLY A 279 -11.12 -10.46 -13.06
N ILE A 280 -9.89 -10.33 -12.51
CA ILE A 280 -9.26 -11.41 -11.75
C ILE A 280 -9.97 -11.52 -10.39
N SER A 281 -10.48 -12.71 -10.10
CA SER A 281 -11.18 -13.00 -8.84
C SER A 281 -10.82 -14.39 -8.32
N PHE A 282 -10.59 -14.48 -7.01
CA PHE A 282 -10.30 -15.72 -6.30
C PHE A 282 -11.56 -16.14 -5.52
N ASP A 283 -11.95 -17.41 -5.62
CA ASP A 283 -13.17 -17.91 -4.97
C ASP A 283 -13.02 -17.92 -3.43
N SER A 284 -11.83 -18.24 -2.96
CA SER A 284 -11.47 -18.16 -1.53
C SER A 284 -10.00 -17.80 -1.37
N VAL A 285 -9.68 -17.10 -0.27
CA VAL A 285 -8.30 -16.79 0.12
C VAL A 285 -7.90 -17.48 1.43
N VAL A 286 -8.80 -18.26 2.03
CA VAL A 286 -8.52 -19.15 3.16
C VAL A 286 -8.93 -20.55 2.73
N LEU A 287 -7.95 -21.41 2.57
CA LEU A 287 -8.14 -22.78 2.07
C LEU A 287 -7.95 -23.78 3.20
N THR A 288 -8.88 -24.73 3.31
CA THR A 288 -8.87 -25.79 4.34
C THR A 288 -8.88 -27.17 3.69
N GLY A 289 -8.43 -28.18 4.43
CA GLY A 289 -8.42 -29.58 4.02
C GLY A 289 -7.05 -30.08 3.62
N ASP A 290 -6.94 -31.41 3.44
CA ASP A 290 -5.68 -32.13 3.21
C ASP A 290 -5.07 -31.91 1.81
N SER A 291 -5.81 -31.28 0.91
CA SER A 291 -5.38 -31.02 -0.48
C SER A 291 -5.93 -29.67 -0.93
N PRO A 292 -5.40 -28.57 -0.39
CA PRO A 292 -5.94 -27.25 -0.68
C PRO A 292 -5.81 -26.91 -2.17
N ARG A 293 -6.89 -26.41 -2.75
CA ARG A 293 -6.96 -25.96 -4.14
C ARG A 293 -7.42 -24.53 -4.19
N LEU A 294 -6.73 -23.73 -4.97
CA LEU A 294 -7.06 -22.34 -5.24
C LEU A 294 -7.82 -22.24 -6.56
N ASP A 295 -9.10 -21.93 -6.48
CA ASP A 295 -9.94 -21.71 -7.63
C ASP A 295 -10.07 -20.20 -7.89
N PHE A 296 -9.93 -19.79 -9.15
CA PHE A 296 -9.97 -18.40 -9.57
C PHE A 296 -10.35 -18.27 -11.04
N HIS A 297 -10.81 -17.09 -11.42
CA HIS A 297 -11.15 -16.77 -12.79
C HIS A 297 -10.65 -15.39 -13.20
N PHE A 298 -10.49 -15.19 -14.52
CA PHE A 298 -10.09 -13.93 -15.14
C PHE A 298 -10.52 -13.91 -16.60
N THR A 299 -10.54 -12.72 -17.20
CA THR A 299 -10.81 -12.54 -18.63
C THR A 299 -9.53 -12.15 -19.35
N MET A 300 -9.12 -12.95 -20.33
CA MET A 300 -8.04 -12.58 -21.25
C MET A 300 -8.58 -11.62 -22.30
N LEU A 301 -7.95 -10.47 -22.47
CA LEU A 301 -8.32 -9.47 -23.47
C LEU A 301 -7.56 -9.65 -24.79
N ARG A 302 -6.34 -10.18 -24.73
CA ARG A 302 -5.50 -10.48 -25.88
C ARG A 302 -4.58 -11.67 -25.60
N PRO A 303 -4.04 -12.32 -26.66
CA PRO A 303 -3.14 -13.45 -26.46
C PRO A 303 -1.85 -13.00 -25.80
N VAL A 304 -1.51 -13.64 -24.68
CA VAL A 304 -0.25 -13.42 -23.97
C VAL A 304 0.09 -14.64 -23.12
N GLN A 305 1.36 -14.83 -22.83
CA GLN A 305 1.80 -15.90 -21.95
C GLN A 305 1.42 -15.58 -20.50
N VAL A 306 0.80 -16.56 -19.82
CA VAL A 306 0.39 -16.43 -18.41
C VAL A 306 1.22 -17.38 -17.56
N ILE A 307 1.74 -16.86 -16.44
CA ILE A 307 2.58 -17.58 -15.49
C ILE A 307 2.01 -17.34 -14.09
N TYR A 308 1.91 -18.40 -13.30
CA TYR A 308 1.58 -18.33 -11.90
C TYR A 308 2.85 -18.48 -11.09
N GLN A 309 3.13 -17.52 -10.21
CA GLN A 309 4.18 -17.65 -9.21
C GLN A 309 3.54 -17.95 -7.86
N LEU A 310 3.99 -19.02 -7.22
CA LEU A 310 3.64 -19.39 -5.86
C LEU A 310 4.87 -19.17 -4.99
N VAL A 311 4.75 -18.37 -3.94
CA VAL A 311 5.82 -18.14 -2.95
C VAL A 311 5.31 -18.64 -1.61
N TYR A 312 6.01 -19.59 -1.01
CA TYR A 312 5.64 -20.26 0.22
C TYR A 312 6.34 -19.62 1.41
N PHE A 313 5.58 -19.36 2.47
CA PHE A 313 6.07 -18.81 3.71
C PHE A 313 5.85 -19.82 4.83
N GLY A 314 6.85 -19.98 5.68
CA GLY A 314 6.76 -20.83 6.85
C GLY A 314 5.66 -20.40 7.82
N PRO A 315 5.33 -21.24 8.81
CA PRO A 315 4.24 -20.99 9.75
C PRO A 315 4.44 -19.72 10.60
N ASN A 316 5.66 -19.18 10.62
CA ASN A 316 5.99 -17.88 11.21
C ASN A 316 5.60 -16.70 10.33
N GLY A 317 5.25 -16.96 9.08
CA GLY A 317 4.76 -15.98 8.13
C GLY A 317 5.80 -15.08 7.49
N TRP A 318 7.06 -15.14 7.89
CA TRP A 318 8.10 -14.20 7.41
C TRP A 318 9.30 -14.89 6.76
N GLN A 319 9.46 -16.20 6.97
CA GLN A 319 10.56 -16.93 6.35
C GLN A 319 10.13 -17.39 4.97
N PHE A 320 10.81 -16.89 3.94
CA PHE A 320 10.68 -17.42 2.60
C PHE A 320 11.30 -18.82 2.54
N GLU A 321 10.51 -19.82 2.13
CA GLU A 321 10.97 -21.21 2.05
C GLU A 321 11.28 -21.58 0.60
N THR A 322 10.36 -21.34 -0.32
CA THR A 322 10.54 -21.70 -1.73
C THR A 322 9.59 -20.94 -2.64
N SER A 323 9.88 -20.93 -3.92
CA SER A 323 8.97 -20.41 -4.95
C SER A 323 8.87 -21.35 -6.13
N GLN A 324 7.71 -21.31 -6.76
CA GLN A 324 7.39 -22.11 -7.93
C GLN A 324 6.84 -21.22 -9.04
N PHE A 325 7.26 -21.49 -10.29
CA PHE A 325 6.69 -20.87 -11.49
C PHE A 325 5.95 -21.92 -12.31
N ILE A 326 4.68 -21.67 -12.58
CA ILE A 326 3.81 -22.58 -13.31
C ILE A 326 3.29 -21.86 -14.55
N TYR A 327 3.63 -22.36 -15.74
CA TYR A 327 3.03 -21.86 -16.98
C TYR A 327 1.60 -22.39 -17.13
N ASP A 328 0.67 -21.51 -17.52
CA ASP A 328 -0.69 -21.93 -17.84
C ASP A 328 -0.70 -22.70 -19.18
N ASN A 329 -0.68 -24.02 -19.07
CA ASN A 329 -0.65 -24.93 -20.23
C ASN A 329 -2.04 -25.47 -20.61
N ALA A 330 -3.13 -24.89 -20.07
CA ALA A 330 -4.49 -25.38 -20.34
C ALA A 330 -4.88 -25.25 -21.81
N GLU A 331 -4.29 -24.28 -22.53
CA GLU A 331 -4.48 -24.12 -23.96
C GLU A 331 -3.21 -23.58 -24.64
N ARG A 332 -3.16 -23.70 -25.97
CA ARG A 332 -2.14 -23.09 -26.83
C ARG A 332 -2.85 -22.35 -27.94
N TYR A 333 -2.50 -21.09 -28.17
CA TYR A 333 -3.26 -20.22 -29.04
C TYR A 333 -2.51 -19.78 -30.29
N GLY A 334 -3.11 -20.04 -31.47
CA GLY A 334 -2.72 -19.49 -32.77
C GLY A 334 -1.26 -19.70 -33.14
N ILE A 335 -0.60 -18.65 -33.60
CA ILE A 335 0.83 -18.65 -33.97
C ILE A 335 1.76 -18.86 -32.78
N TYR A 336 1.25 -18.77 -31.57
CA TYR A 336 1.96 -19.01 -30.33
C TYR A 336 1.81 -20.46 -29.82
N GLY A 337 1.22 -21.34 -30.63
CA GLY A 337 0.88 -22.70 -30.24
C GLY A 337 2.03 -23.55 -29.70
N ASP A 338 3.27 -23.20 -30.04
CA ASP A 338 4.47 -23.87 -29.53
C ASP A 338 5.01 -23.26 -28.23
N GLN A 339 4.46 -22.12 -27.81
CA GLN A 339 4.88 -21.46 -26.56
C GLN A 339 3.95 -21.88 -25.42
N PRO A 340 4.50 -22.39 -24.29
CA PRO A 340 3.68 -22.74 -23.15
C PRO A 340 3.02 -21.51 -22.54
N GLY A 341 1.79 -21.65 -22.07
CA GLY A 341 1.07 -20.63 -21.31
C GLY A 341 0.52 -19.47 -22.10
N VAL A 342 0.53 -19.47 -23.44
CA VAL A 342 -0.16 -18.45 -24.25
C VAL A 342 -1.63 -18.79 -24.34
N LEU A 343 -2.48 -17.91 -23.78
CA LEU A 343 -3.92 -18.12 -23.71
C LEU A 343 -4.65 -17.28 -24.76
N SER A 344 -5.77 -17.81 -25.27
CA SER A 344 -6.70 -17.09 -26.14
C SER A 344 -7.51 -16.04 -25.38
N PRO A 345 -8.08 -15.01 -26.05
CA PRO A 345 -9.04 -14.11 -25.42
C PRO A 345 -10.28 -14.85 -24.88
N GLY A 346 -10.91 -14.27 -23.84
CA GLY A 346 -12.12 -14.78 -23.21
C GLY A 346 -11.93 -15.18 -21.75
N VAL A 347 -13.03 -15.55 -21.11
CA VAL A 347 -13.06 -15.95 -19.70
C VAL A 347 -12.27 -17.26 -19.50
N LYS A 348 -11.47 -17.30 -18.44
CA LYS A 348 -10.68 -18.43 -18.01
C LYS A 348 -11.04 -18.79 -16.56
N GLU A 349 -11.30 -20.04 -16.33
CA GLU A 349 -11.44 -20.63 -15.00
C GLU A 349 -10.23 -21.51 -14.74
N ARG A 350 -9.62 -21.38 -13.57
CA ARG A 350 -8.39 -22.09 -13.20
C ARG A 350 -8.47 -22.63 -11.79
N SER A 351 -7.76 -23.72 -11.58
CA SER A 351 -7.64 -24.36 -10.29
C SER A 351 -6.18 -24.78 -10.09
N LEU A 352 -5.50 -24.17 -9.13
CA LEU A 352 -4.14 -24.54 -8.75
C LEU A 352 -4.18 -25.46 -7.54
N SER A 353 -3.46 -26.55 -7.63
CA SER A 353 -3.22 -27.44 -6.49
C SER A 353 -2.06 -26.91 -5.68
N LEU A 354 -2.25 -26.78 -4.37
CA LEU A 354 -1.21 -26.41 -3.42
C LEU A 354 -0.69 -27.65 -2.65
N ASN A 355 -0.65 -28.82 -3.32
CA ASN A 355 -0.34 -30.11 -2.71
C ASN A 355 1.10 -30.27 -2.19
N GLU A 356 1.99 -29.32 -2.49
CA GLU A 356 3.35 -29.31 -1.93
C GLU A 356 3.38 -28.65 -0.54
N LEU A 357 2.21 -28.14 -0.10
CA LEU A 357 2.05 -27.64 1.26
C LEU A 357 1.81 -28.82 2.20
N ASP A 358 2.82 -29.16 2.96
CA ASP A 358 2.56 -29.74 4.26
C ASP A 358 1.99 -28.61 5.12
N SER A 359 0.72 -28.71 5.52
CA SER A 359 0.02 -27.67 6.29
C SER A 359 0.68 -27.39 7.64
N ASP A 360 1.53 -28.29 8.11
CA ASP A 360 2.31 -28.09 9.34
C ASP A 360 3.54 -27.21 9.11
N ASP A 361 4.01 -27.11 7.85
CA ASP A 361 5.20 -26.33 7.49
C ASP A 361 4.87 -24.93 6.93
N TYR A 362 3.72 -24.76 6.27
CA TYR A 362 3.37 -23.52 5.57
C TYR A 362 1.99 -23.02 5.95
N GLY A 363 1.92 -21.80 6.50
CA GLY A 363 0.65 -21.15 6.81
C GLY A 363 0.14 -20.21 5.71
N TYR A 364 1.01 -19.82 4.78
CA TYR A 364 0.71 -18.80 3.76
C TYR A 364 1.36 -19.09 2.43
N VAL A 365 0.66 -18.77 1.35
CA VAL A 365 1.16 -18.78 -0.02
C VAL A 365 0.85 -17.45 -0.68
N LEU A 366 1.86 -16.75 -1.16
CA LEU A 366 1.66 -15.63 -2.06
C LEU A 366 1.47 -16.17 -3.47
N VAL A 367 0.33 -15.90 -4.07
CA VAL A 367 0.01 -16.24 -5.45
C VAL A 367 0.07 -14.98 -6.29
N GLN A 368 0.89 -14.99 -7.33
CA GLN A 368 0.94 -13.92 -8.32
C GLN A 368 0.54 -14.47 -9.69
N ILE A 369 -0.29 -13.72 -10.40
CA ILE A 369 -0.58 -13.95 -11.80
C ILE A 369 0.26 -12.97 -12.61
N LEU A 370 1.12 -13.50 -13.46
CA LEU A 370 2.06 -12.75 -14.29
C LEU A 370 1.70 -12.93 -15.75
N THR A 371 1.90 -11.89 -16.54
CA THR A 371 1.92 -12.00 -18.00
C THR A 371 3.32 -11.69 -18.52
N ARG A 372 3.71 -12.40 -19.57
CA ARG A 372 4.99 -12.22 -20.22
C ARG A 372 4.81 -11.86 -21.69
N GLU A 373 5.46 -10.76 -22.06
CA GLU A 373 5.54 -10.29 -23.45
C GLU A 373 6.99 -10.02 -23.80
N GLN A 374 7.50 -10.74 -24.76
CA GLN A 374 8.94 -10.75 -25.08
C GLN A 374 9.73 -11.08 -23.80
N ASP A 375 10.57 -10.17 -23.32
CA ASP A 375 11.38 -10.34 -22.11
C ASP A 375 10.83 -9.57 -20.90
N LYS A 376 9.61 -9.01 -21.02
CA LYS A 376 8.98 -8.25 -19.93
C LYS A 376 7.94 -9.08 -19.22
N LEU A 377 8.13 -9.27 -17.92
CA LEU A 377 7.12 -9.77 -16.99
C LEU A 377 6.32 -8.61 -16.40
N THR A 378 5.02 -8.82 -16.28
CA THR A 378 4.11 -7.87 -15.65
C THR A 378 3.23 -8.59 -14.65
N VAL A 379 3.26 -8.17 -13.39
CA VAL A 379 2.35 -8.67 -12.34
C VAL A 379 0.95 -8.13 -12.64
N GLN A 380 -0.01 -9.00 -12.79
CA GLN A 380 -1.42 -8.66 -13.01
C GLN A 380 -2.17 -8.58 -11.69
N THR A 381 -1.88 -9.48 -10.77
CA THR A 381 -2.40 -9.48 -9.40
C THR A 381 -1.44 -10.20 -8.47
N SER A 382 -1.56 -9.90 -7.18
CA SER A 382 -0.82 -10.52 -6.11
C SER A 382 -1.78 -10.78 -4.94
N ARG A 383 -1.88 -12.03 -4.46
CA ARG A 383 -2.81 -12.40 -3.41
C ARG A 383 -2.14 -13.33 -2.39
N VAL A 384 -2.28 -13.03 -1.11
CA VAL A 384 -1.88 -13.95 -0.04
C VAL A 384 -3.04 -14.91 0.26
N ILE A 385 -2.73 -16.18 0.17
CA ILE A 385 -3.65 -17.28 0.48
C ILE A 385 -3.24 -17.84 1.84
N CYS A 386 -4.22 -17.98 2.75
CA CYS A 386 -4.04 -18.59 4.05
C CYS A 386 -4.36 -20.09 3.97
N VAL A 387 -3.47 -20.93 4.53
CA VAL A 387 -3.69 -22.38 4.66
C VAL A 387 -3.56 -22.72 6.16
N PRO A 388 -4.62 -22.50 6.96
CA PRO A 388 -4.57 -22.77 8.39
C PRO A 388 -4.50 -24.27 8.67
N PRO A 389 -3.88 -24.69 9.78
CA PRO A 389 -3.98 -26.05 10.24
C PRO A 389 -5.45 -26.39 10.54
N SER A 390 -5.79 -27.64 10.48
CA SER A 390 -7.19 -28.11 10.47
C SER A 390 -7.95 -27.96 11.78
N THR A 391 -7.32 -27.54 12.91
CA THR A 391 -7.98 -27.54 14.22
C THR A 391 -7.44 -26.45 15.16
N GLY A 392 -8.35 -25.86 15.96
CA GLY A 392 -8.06 -25.00 17.10
C GLY A 392 -8.51 -23.53 16.93
N ASP A 393 -8.68 -22.86 18.07
CA ASP A 393 -8.99 -21.43 18.11
C ASP A 393 -7.78 -20.63 17.63
N PRO A 394 -7.90 -19.84 16.57
CA PRO A 394 -6.79 -19.04 16.06
C PRO A 394 -6.49 -17.82 16.94
N LEU A 395 -7.44 -17.35 17.75
CA LEU A 395 -7.32 -16.12 18.53
C LEU A 395 -6.59 -16.37 19.85
N MET A 396 -5.70 -15.46 20.21
CA MET A 396 -4.95 -15.52 21.48
C MET A 396 -5.34 -14.36 22.40
N GLU A 397 -5.10 -13.14 21.98
CA GLU A 397 -5.36 -11.94 22.78
C GLU A 397 -5.59 -10.72 21.89
N ALA A 398 -6.20 -9.69 22.48
CA ALA A 398 -6.38 -8.39 21.86
C ALA A 398 -5.78 -7.32 22.78
N LEU A 399 -4.80 -6.56 22.26
CA LEU A 399 -4.16 -5.47 22.97
C LEU A 399 -4.71 -4.14 22.49
N VAL A 400 -5.10 -3.29 23.44
CA VAL A 400 -5.67 -1.97 23.17
C VAL A 400 -5.26 -1.00 24.26
N PRO A 401 -4.95 0.28 23.95
CA PRO A 401 -4.74 1.32 24.95
C PRO A 401 -5.97 1.50 25.85
N ALA A 402 -5.77 1.84 27.13
CA ALA A 402 -6.87 1.98 28.10
C ALA A 402 -7.80 3.19 27.79
N SER A 403 -7.28 4.21 27.11
CA SER A 403 -8.06 5.39 26.73
C SER A 403 -7.55 5.97 25.42
N PHE A 404 -8.43 6.73 24.76
CA PHE A 404 -8.17 7.35 23.48
C PHE A 404 -8.93 8.69 23.40
N SER A 405 -8.25 9.75 22.97
CA SER A 405 -8.86 11.02 22.64
C SER A 405 -8.75 11.24 21.14
N PRO A 406 -9.85 11.29 20.40
CA PRO A 406 -9.83 11.52 18.97
C PRO A 406 -9.58 13.02 18.67
N GLU A 407 -8.39 13.49 19.03
CA GLU A 407 -7.90 14.76 18.53
C GLU A 407 -7.58 14.62 17.04
N THR A 408 -7.41 15.75 16.37
CA THR A 408 -7.12 15.78 14.94
C THR A 408 -5.99 14.81 14.59
N GLY A 409 -6.31 13.79 13.81
CA GLY A 409 -5.36 12.80 13.33
C GLY A 409 -4.96 11.70 14.31
N GLN A 410 -5.54 11.58 15.53
CA GLN A 410 -5.27 10.45 16.40
C GLN A 410 -6.14 9.22 16.06
N GLU A 411 -5.54 8.06 16.14
CA GLU A 411 -6.20 6.77 15.96
C GLU A 411 -5.89 5.84 17.14
N LEU A 412 -6.91 5.08 17.55
CA LEU A 412 -6.74 3.99 18.51
C LEU A 412 -6.31 2.72 17.77
N THR A 413 -5.12 2.20 18.06
CA THR A 413 -4.62 0.97 17.46
C THR A 413 -4.98 -0.24 18.31
N LEU A 414 -5.69 -1.20 17.71
CA LEU A 414 -5.91 -2.56 18.20
C LEU A 414 -4.83 -3.48 17.61
N VAL A 415 -4.22 -4.31 18.45
CA VAL A 415 -3.36 -5.44 18.03
C VAL A 415 -4.07 -6.74 18.39
N VAL A 416 -4.40 -7.55 17.39
CA VAL A 416 -4.98 -8.89 17.58
C VAL A 416 -3.90 -9.93 17.38
N HIS A 417 -3.53 -10.64 18.44
CA HIS A 417 -2.63 -11.77 18.35
C HIS A 417 -3.40 -13.04 17.98
N HIS A 418 -2.91 -13.74 16.98
CA HIS A 418 -3.45 -15.01 16.53
C HIS A 418 -2.32 -16.03 16.33
N GLN A 419 -2.60 -17.30 16.54
CA GLN A 419 -1.62 -18.39 16.41
C GLN A 419 -1.68 -19.09 15.04
N TYR A 420 -2.78 -18.94 14.32
CA TYR A 420 -2.99 -19.53 12.99
C TYR A 420 -3.51 -18.51 11.99
N PRO A 421 -3.25 -18.70 10.68
CA PRO A 421 -3.89 -17.95 9.61
C PRO A 421 -5.43 -18.09 9.65
N CYS A 422 -6.13 -16.98 9.50
CA CYS A 422 -7.60 -16.95 9.51
C CYS A 422 -8.14 -15.73 8.77
N GLU A 423 -9.46 -15.66 8.62
CA GLU A 423 -10.15 -14.43 8.22
C GLU A 423 -10.67 -13.68 9.43
N LEU A 424 -10.35 -12.39 9.55
CA LEU A 424 -10.78 -11.54 10.65
C LEU A 424 -11.93 -10.62 10.25
N THR A 425 -12.94 -10.54 11.10
CA THR A 425 -13.96 -9.49 11.09
C THR A 425 -13.94 -8.80 12.45
N ILE A 426 -13.84 -7.46 12.45
CA ILE A 426 -13.64 -6.68 13.67
C ILE A 426 -14.68 -5.57 13.73
N TRP A 427 -15.31 -5.44 14.90
CA TRP A 427 -16.30 -4.39 15.21
C TRP A 427 -15.87 -3.62 16.44
N VAL A 428 -16.32 -2.38 16.52
CA VAL A 428 -16.35 -1.57 17.75
C VAL A 428 -17.77 -1.67 18.30
N ASP A 429 -17.90 -2.08 19.56
CA ASP A 429 -19.16 -2.14 20.28
C ASP A 429 -19.12 -1.15 21.46
N ASP A 430 -20.29 -0.54 21.79
CA ASP A 430 -20.48 0.31 22.96
C ASP A 430 -20.53 -0.51 24.27
N ALA A 431 -20.74 0.16 25.40
CA ALA A 431 -20.80 -0.49 26.73
C ALA A 431 -21.95 -1.49 26.82
N GLU A 432 -23.07 -1.25 26.13
CA GLU A 432 -24.26 -2.10 26.06
C GLU A 432 -24.08 -3.28 25.09
N GLY A 433 -23.02 -3.28 24.28
CA GLY A 433 -22.73 -4.32 23.28
C GLY A 433 -23.36 -4.09 21.92
N ASN A 434 -23.86 -2.88 21.65
CA ASN A 434 -24.33 -2.54 20.33
C ASN A 434 -23.16 -2.18 19.43
N THR A 435 -23.18 -2.65 18.19
CA THR A 435 -22.14 -2.34 17.20
C THR A 435 -22.28 -0.90 16.71
N VAL A 436 -21.27 -0.10 16.95
CA VAL A 436 -21.20 1.30 16.50
C VAL A 436 -20.42 1.44 15.17
N ARG A 437 -19.45 0.54 14.93
CA ARG A 437 -18.65 0.51 13.71
C ARG A 437 -18.18 -0.90 13.36
N ARG A 438 -18.09 -1.22 12.07
CA ARG A 438 -17.34 -2.38 11.58
C ARG A 438 -16.09 -1.89 10.88
N LEU A 439 -14.92 -2.32 11.34
CA LEU A 439 -13.63 -1.90 10.82
C LEU A 439 -13.14 -2.77 9.68
N THR A 440 -13.42 -4.09 9.73
CA THR A 440 -13.04 -5.02 8.67
C THR A 440 -14.08 -6.12 8.51
N SER A 441 -14.12 -6.76 7.36
CA SER A 441 -15.03 -7.84 7.04
C SER A 441 -14.31 -8.95 6.31
N ARG A 442 -14.18 -10.13 6.94
CA ARG A 442 -13.59 -11.34 6.38
C ARG A 442 -12.23 -11.12 5.70
N ARG A 443 -11.40 -10.31 6.32
CA ARG A 443 -10.07 -10.00 5.83
C ARG A 443 -9.11 -11.11 6.24
N ALA A 444 -8.45 -11.75 5.27
CA ALA A 444 -7.43 -12.73 5.54
C ALA A 444 -6.24 -12.10 6.28
N THR A 445 -5.74 -12.81 7.30
CA THR A 445 -4.50 -12.43 7.97
C THR A 445 -3.33 -12.51 7.00
N ARG A 446 -2.25 -11.79 7.31
CA ARG A 446 -1.05 -11.72 6.48
C ARG A 446 0.13 -12.40 7.19
N PRO A 447 1.11 -12.95 6.45
CA PRO A 447 2.37 -13.38 7.05
C PRO A 447 3.02 -12.23 7.81
N GLN A 448 3.50 -12.49 9.02
CA GLN A 448 4.17 -11.50 9.87
C GLN A 448 5.32 -12.16 10.61
N GLN A 449 6.35 -11.36 10.92
CA GLN A 449 7.53 -11.83 11.68
C GLN A 449 7.26 -11.97 13.18
N LEU A 450 6.20 -11.34 13.70
CA LEU A 450 5.86 -11.39 15.12
C LEU A 450 5.45 -12.79 15.57
N ARG A 451 5.88 -13.15 16.77
CA ARG A 451 5.41 -14.35 17.47
C ARG A 451 4.84 -13.95 18.82
N PRO A 452 3.56 -14.18 19.10
CA PRO A 452 2.52 -14.70 18.21
C PRO A 452 2.25 -13.78 17.02
N LEU A 453 1.68 -14.34 15.95
CA LEU A 453 1.29 -13.54 14.80
C LEU A 453 0.32 -12.44 15.22
N GLY A 454 0.52 -11.21 14.73
CA GLY A 454 -0.30 -10.05 15.09
C GLY A 454 -0.89 -9.34 13.88
N THR A 455 -2.15 -8.94 13.99
CA THR A 455 -2.80 -8.07 13.01
C THR A 455 -3.16 -6.77 13.69
N THR A 456 -2.72 -5.65 13.12
CA THR A 456 -3.06 -4.31 13.62
C THR A 456 -4.19 -3.72 12.81
N ILE A 457 -5.09 -3.03 13.51
CA ILE A 457 -6.15 -2.24 12.91
C ILE A 457 -6.39 -0.99 13.75
N SER A 458 -6.75 0.12 13.12
CA SER A 458 -6.98 1.37 13.83
C SER A 458 -8.45 1.80 13.76
N TRP A 459 -8.87 2.59 14.75
CA TRP A 459 -10.14 3.28 14.78
C TRP A 459 -9.94 4.75 15.12
N ASN A 460 -10.48 5.63 14.29
CA ASN A 460 -10.37 7.08 14.44
C ASN A 460 -11.49 7.71 15.28
N GLY A 461 -12.26 6.92 16.00
CA GLY A 461 -13.38 7.39 16.82
C GLY A 461 -14.66 7.67 16.06
N LYS A 462 -14.74 7.45 14.74
CA LYS A 462 -15.94 7.70 13.94
C LYS A 462 -16.92 6.53 13.95
N LEU A 463 -18.22 6.87 13.96
CA LEU A 463 -19.34 5.96 13.76
C LEU A 463 -19.49 5.61 12.27
N ARG A 464 -20.46 4.73 11.97
CA ARG A 464 -20.75 4.31 10.60
C ARG A 464 -21.17 5.45 9.67
N ASP A 465 -21.81 6.49 10.19
CA ASP A 465 -22.28 7.67 9.45
C ASP A 465 -21.20 8.77 9.34
N GLY A 466 -19.97 8.49 9.80
CA GLY A 466 -18.85 9.44 9.77
C GLY A 466 -18.84 10.43 10.93
N SER A 467 -19.89 10.51 11.75
CA SER A 467 -19.88 11.34 12.95
C SER A 467 -18.97 10.77 14.04
N MET A 468 -18.49 11.65 14.95
CA MET A 468 -17.68 11.19 16.08
C MET A 468 -18.54 10.40 17.08
N ALA A 469 -18.00 9.30 17.58
CA ALA A 469 -18.61 8.53 18.65
C ALA A 469 -18.68 9.38 19.94
N PRO A 470 -19.74 9.27 20.75
CA PRO A 470 -19.83 9.95 22.04
C PRO A 470 -18.70 9.51 22.99
N GLU A 471 -18.33 10.39 23.94
CA GLU A 471 -17.51 9.99 25.08
C GLU A 471 -18.14 8.81 25.78
N GLY A 472 -17.33 7.79 26.11
CA GLY A 472 -17.86 6.57 26.74
C GLY A 472 -16.90 5.40 26.70
N THR A 473 -17.40 4.26 27.16
CA THR A 473 -16.66 3.00 27.20
C THR A 473 -17.01 2.17 25.98
N TYR A 474 -15.97 1.67 25.32
CA TYR A 474 -16.07 0.85 24.11
C TYR A 474 -15.19 -0.40 24.26
N ARG A 475 -15.38 -1.36 23.35
CA ARG A 475 -14.55 -2.56 23.21
C ARG A 475 -14.55 -3.01 21.75
N PHE A 476 -13.53 -3.77 21.37
CA PHE A 476 -13.53 -4.48 20.09
C PHE A 476 -14.10 -5.87 20.25
N ARG A 477 -14.94 -6.27 19.31
CA ARG A 477 -15.36 -7.65 19.12
C ARG A 477 -14.70 -8.17 17.86
N ILE A 478 -13.94 -9.25 18.01
CA ILE A 478 -13.13 -9.89 16.99
C ILE A 478 -13.71 -11.25 16.68
N ARG A 479 -13.98 -11.52 15.42
CA ARG A 479 -14.38 -12.84 14.94
C ARG A 479 -13.33 -13.35 13.97
N ALA A 480 -12.86 -14.57 14.18
CA ALA A 480 -12.01 -15.30 13.25
C ALA A 480 -12.79 -16.43 12.63
N ASN A 481 -12.64 -16.60 11.31
CA ASN A 481 -13.21 -17.71 10.55
C ASN A 481 -12.07 -18.58 10.01
N ILE A 482 -12.20 -19.90 10.18
CA ILE A 482 -11.39 -20.92 9.53
C ILE A 482 -12.36 -21.87 8.81
N GLY A 483 -12.51 -21.72 7.50
CA GLY A 483 -13.55 -22.44 6.76
C GLY A 483 -14.94 -22.13 7.31
N SER A 484 -15.63 -23.16 7.83
CA SER A 484 -16.96 -23.03 8.47
C SER A 484 -16.91 -22.77 9.96
N GLU A 485 -15.75 -22.90 10.60
CA GLU A 485 -15.59 -22.69 12.05
C GLU A 485 -15.47 -21.21 12.37
N VAL A 486 -16.06 -20.80 13.48
CA VAL A 486 -16.13 -19.41 13.92
C VAL A 486 -15.67 -19.31 15.38
N TYR A 487 -14.72 -18.42 15.62
CA TYR A 487 -14.17 -18.12 16.94
C TYR A 487 -14.36 -16.64 17.26
N GLU A 488 -14.58 -16.30 18.52
CA GLU A 488 -14.78 -14.90 18.94
C GLU A 488 -13.89 -14.54 20.13
N LEU A 489 -13.36 -13.33 20.09
CA LEU A 489 -12.58 -12.71 21.16
C LEU A 489 -13.12 -11.29 21.41
N ILE A 490 -13.25 -10.93 22.69
CA ILE A 490 -13.61 -9.57 23.12
C ILE A 490 -12.36 -8.92 23.73
N SER A 491 -11.99 -7.73 23.25
CA SER A 491 -10.89 -6.98 23.81
C SER A 491 -11.16 -6.49 25.25
N PRO A 492 -10.15 -6.09 26.01
CA PRO A 492 -10.34 -5.18 27.13
C PRO A 492 -11.12 -3.94 26.69
N THR A 493 -11.85 -3.34 27.64
CA THR A 493 -12.55 -2.07 27.39
C THR A 493 -11.56 -0.91 27.37
N PHE A 494 -11.89 0.09 26.59
CA PHE A 494 -11.17 1.37 26.56
C PHE A 494 -12.17 2.53 26.66
N THR A 495 -11.67 3.68 27.06
CA THR A 495 -12.47 4.90 27.20
C THR A 495 -12.16 5.85 26.06
N LEU A 496 -13.18 6.24 25.31
CA LEU A 496 -13.10 7.36 24.37
C LEU A 496 -13.37 8.64 25.16
N LEU A 497 -12.41 9.54 25.14
CA LEU A 497 -12.44 10.83 25.85
C LEU A 497 -12.94 11.93 24.91
N SER A 498 -13.63 12.93 25.46
CA SER A 498 -13.96 14.13 24.69
C SER A 498 -12.68 14.84 24.29
N PRO A 499 -12.63 15.44 23.06
CA PRO A 499 -11.57 16.36 22.71
C PRO A 499 -11.51 17.45 23.81
N GLN A 500 -10.35 17.67 24.39
CA GLN A 500 -10.18 18.76 25.34
C GLN A 500 -10.33 20.06 24.54
N GLY A 501 -11.44 20.78 24.79
CA GLY A 501 -11.74 22.08 24.16
C GLY A 501 -10.77 23.19 24.53
#